data_758edaf82a3adccd7e9e3069244635d6
#
_entry.id   758edaf82a3adccd7e9e3069244635d6
#
_cell.length_a   1.000
_cell.length_b   1.000
_cell.length_c   1.000
_cell.angle_alpha   90.00
_cell.angle_beta   90.00
_cell.angle_gamma   90.00
#
_symmetry.space_group_name_H-M   'P 1'
#
loop_
_entity.id
_entity.type
_entity.pdbx_description
1 polymer ?
#
loop_
_entity_poly.entity_id
_entity_poly.type
_entity_poly.pdbx_seq_one_letter_code
_entity_poly.pdbx_strand_id
1 'polypeptide(L)'
;MSQPAFRTPVPADAITVVGIGADGWAGLSEDARATVAAADVLVGGERHLGMVPDGNVTKLSWPKPFRAGLSDLFAEHRGRRVVVLASGDPLVSGVGTTLLEMFGRNAVRVVPAVSSVALARARMGWPAERSEVVSVVGRNVHRVGRALAPGQRLLVLSSDASTPSEVARLLVERGYGASRMSVLEDLGGDDERCMQGVAEGWAQPPTSPLNVVAVECELDPGAAAWSLVPGLPDDAFEHDGQITKRDLRAGCLARLAPLPGQLLWDVGAGSGSVAIEWMRVHPANRAVAIEADPERAARIRRNAERLGVPDLRVVVGSAPEALSGLAGTQVPDSAATDSHPMPGRGRPAGGGPPAGSGDRHDAPDAVFLGGGVSVPGMVDACLDALGPGGRLVAHAVTLQAEAALTSAYATYGGELARHSVERAAPLGSLTGWTPARTLTQWSFSRASHAEPPEVGDGSAPGPGDPNDSPR
;
A
#
# COMPACT_ATOMS: atom_id res chain seq x y z
N MET A 1 -9.02 -41.26 -4.22
CA MET A 1 -8.78 -39.87 -3.77
C MET A 1 -9.38 -38.95 -4.82
N SER A 2 -10.59 -38.44 -4.59
CA SER A 2 -11.27 -37.48 -5.50
C SER A 2 -10.58 -36.16 -5.43
N GLN A 3 -10.13 -35.63 -6.57
CA GLN A 3 -9.65 -34.24 -6.68
C GLN A 3 -10.78 -33.29 -6.26
N PRO A 4 -10.51 -32.25 -5.42
CA PRO A 4 -11.50 -31.23 -5.14
C PRO A 4 -11.79 -30.49 -6.45
N ALA A 5 -13.01 -30.55 -6.91
CA ALA A 5 -13.47 -29.80 -8.06
C ALA A 5 -13.39 -28.29 -7.68
N PHE A 6 -12.51 -27.52 -8.32
CA PHE A 6 -12.41 -26.05 -8.20
C PHE A 6 -13.68 -25.31 -8.69
N ARG A 7 -14.71 -26.03 -9.11
CA ARG A 7 -16.03 -25.50 -9.43
C ARG A 7 -16.96 -25.69 -8.25
N THR A 8 -16.85 -24.81 -7.25
CA THR A 8 -17.94 -24.62 -6.28
C THR A 8 -19.16 -24.15 -7.06
N PRO A 9 -20.36 -24.74 -6.86
CA PRO A 9 -21.59 -24.22 -7.47
C PRO A 9 -21.73 -22.75 -7.06
N VAL A 10 -21.80 -21.86 -8.06
CA VAL A 10 -21.99 -20.43 -7.79
C VAL A 10 -23.43 -20.26 -7.34
N PRO A 11 -23.70 -19.59 -6.21
CA PRO A 11 -25.06 -19.25 -5.79
C PRO A 11 -25.80 -18.52 -6.92
N ALA A 12 -27.11 -18.78 -7.07
CA ALA A 12 -27.92 -18.13 -8.09
C ALA A 12 -27.90 -16.59 -8.01
N ASP A 13 -27.58 -16.07 -6.83
CA ASP A 13 -27.52 -14.63 -6.51
C ASP A 13 -26.11 -14.03 -6.61
N ALA A 14 -25.12 -14.78 -7.11
CA ALA A 14 -23.74 -14.28 -7.19
C ALA A 14 -23.59 -13.20 -8.26
N ILE A 15 -22.90 -12.12 -7.88
CA ILE A 15 -22.48 -11.06 -8.78
C ILE A 15 -21.40 -11.62 -9.71
N THR A 16 -21.63 -11.65 -11.01
CA THR A 16 -20.61 -12.08 -11.97
C THR A 16 -19.91 -10.87 -12.58
N VAL A 17 -18.58 -10.77 -12.39
CA VAL A 17 -17.75 -9.71 -12.98
C VAL A 17 -17.07 -10.26 -14.22
N VAL A 18 -17.38 -9.70 -15.38
CA VAL A 18 -16.82 -10.10 -16.67
C VAL A 18 -15.86 -9.03 -17.17
N GLY A 19 -14.62 -9.45 -17.42
CA GLY A 19 -13.63 -8.60 -18.07
C GLY A 19 -13.94 -8.40 -19.56
N ILE A 20 -13.81 -7.15 -20.04
CA ILE A 20 -13.97 -6.81 -21.45
C ILE A 20 -12.80 -5.92 -21.88
N GLY A 21 -12.11 -6.31 -22.96
CA GLY A 21 -11.01 -5.57 -23.53
C GLY A 21 -11.45 -4.36 -24.39
N ALA A 22 -10.47 -3.68 -24.99
CA ALA A 22 -10.76 -2.64 -25.98
C ALA A 22 -11.34 -3.22 -27.29
N ASP A 23 -11.09 -4.51 -27.55
CA ASP A 23 -11.72 -5.30 -28.63
C ASP A 23 -13.23 -5.58 -28.43
N GLY A 24 -13.76 -5.14 -27.27
CA GLY A 24 -15.19 -5.13 -26.98
C GLY A 24 -15.86 -6.50 -27.02
N TRP A 25 -17.09 -6.53 -27.53
CA TRP A 25 -17.90 -7.75 -27.63
C TRP A 25 -17.23 -8.86 -28.45
N ALA A 26 -16.54 -8.51 -29.51
CA ALA A 26 -15.87 -9.45 -30.41
C ALA A 26 -14.73 -10.21 -29.71
N GLY A 27 -14.03 -9.57 -28.77
CA GLY A 27 -12.93 -10.14 -28.02
C GLY A 27 -13.33 -11.05 -26.86
N LEU A 28 -14.62 -11.05 -26.46
CA LEU A 28 -15.09 -11.93 -25.40
C LEU A 28 -15.08 -13.40 -25.84
N SER A 29 -14.69 -14.29 -24.95
CA SER A 29 -14.87 -15.73 -25.14
C SER A 29 -16.35 -16.09 -25.28
N GLU A 30 -16.65 -17.25 -25.86
CA GLU A 30 -18.03 -17.73 -26.02
C GLU A 30 -18.75 -17.82 -24.67
N ASP A 31 -18.10 -18.34 -23.65
CA ASP A 31 -18.65 -18.43 -22.28
C ASP A 31 -18.91 -17.06 -21.67
N ALA A 32 -18.00 -16.09 -21.88
CA ALA A 32 -18.18 -14.73 -21.39
C ALA A 32 -19.35 -14.05 -22.10
N ARG A 33 -19.46 -14.20 -23.43
CA ARG A 33 -20.61 -13.68 -24.22
C ARG A 33 -21.92 -14.28 -23.75
N ALA A 34 -21.97 -15.61 -23.58
CA ALA A 34 -23.16 -16.30 -23.06
C ALA A 34 -23.55 -15.79 -21.66
N THR A 35 -22.56 -15.55 -20.80
CA THR A 35 -22.79 -15.00 -19.46
C THR A 35 -23.40 -13.61 -19.50
N VAL A 36 -22.86 -12.70 -20.35
CA VAL A 36 -23.35 -11.34 -20.50
C VAL A 36 -24.75 -11.33 -21.17
N ALA A 37 -24.95 -12.17 -22.20
CA ALA A 37 -26.23 -12.28 -22.88
C ALA A 37 -27.36 -12.84 -21.98
N ALA A 38 -27.02 -13.69 -21.01
CA ALA A 38 -27.98 -14.23 -20.06
C ALA A 38 -28.28 -13.28 -18.87
N ALA A 39 -27.65 -12.12 -18.77
CA ALA A 39 -27.85 -11.17 -17.68
C ALA A 39 -29.26 -10.55 -17.71
N ASP A 40 -29.84 -10.34 -16.54
CA ASP A 40 -31.05 -9.53 -16.37
C ASP A 40 -30.69 -8.05 -16.19
N VAL A 41 -29.50 -7.79 -15.57
CA VAL A 41 -28.95 -6.48 -15.33
C VAL A 41 -27.45 -6.47 -15.65
N LEU A 42 -27.02 -5.51 -16.48
CA LEU A 42 -25.62 -5.19 -16.74
C LEU A 42 -25.24 -3.91 -16.02
N VAL A 43 -24.17 -3.97 -15.23
CA VAL A 43 -23.61 -2.81 -14.51
C VAL A 43 -22.23 -2.51 -15.04
N GLY A 44 -21.90 -1.26 -15.30
CA GLY A 44 -20.56 -0.90 -15.79
C GLY A 44 -20.39 0.57 -16.10
N GLY A 45 -19.21 0.98 -16.52
CA GLY A 45 -18.98 2.30 -17.09
C GLY A 45 -19.65 2.41 -18.47
N GLU A 46 -20.02 3.64 -18.87
CA GLU A 46 -20.70 3.90 -20.13
C GLU A 46 -19.99 3.29 -21.34
N ARG A 47 -18.65 3.38 -21.37
CA ARG A 47 -17.84 2.76 -22.43
C ARG A 47 -18.07 1.25 -22.52
N HIS A 48 -18.06 0.53 -21.41
CA HIS A 48 -18.24 -0.93 -21.38
C HIS A 48 -19.67 -1.33 -21.78
N LEU A 49 -20.65 -0.59 -21.28
CA LEU A 49 -22.07 -0.81 -21.62
C LEU A 49 -22.34 -0.56 -23.12
N GLY A 50 -21.65 0.41 -23.71
CA GLY A 50 -21.73 0.70 -25.16
C GLY A 50 -21.06 -0.37 -26.04
N MET A 51 -20.15 -1.20 -25.50
CA MET A 51 -19.52 -2.30 -26.24
C MET A 51 -20.43 -3.53 -26.38
N VAL A 52 -21.48 -3.63 -25.54
CA VAL A 52 -22.42 -4.76 -25.58
C VAL A 52 -23.59 -4.44 -26.49
N PRO A 53 -23.92 -5.31 -27.47
CA PRO A 53 -25.06 -5.11 -28.34
C PRO A 53 -26.35 -4.81 -27.58
N ASP A 54 -27.26 -4.07 -28.23
CA ASP A 54 -28.56 -3.78 -27.65
C ASP A 54 -29.41 -5.04 -27.57
N GLY A 55 -30.15 -5.19 -26.46
CA GLY A 55 -31.02 -6.31 -26.15
C GLY A 55 -31.98 -5.98 -25.02
N ASN A 56 -32.69 -6.97 -24.50
CA ASN A 56 -33.67 -6.79 -23.42
C ASN A 56 -33.05 -6.69 -22.01
N VAL A 57 -31.70 -6.49 -21.90
CA VAL A 57 -31.00 -6.36 -20.63
C VAL A 57 -31.07 -4.92 -20.11
N THR A 58 -31.31 -4.77 -18.81
CA THR A 58 -31.26 -3.45 -18.16
C THR A 58 -29.79 -3.05 -18.00
N LYS A 59 -29.35 -1.96 -18.66
CA LYS A 59 -27.99 -1.41 -18.56
C LYS A 59 -27.97 -0.28 -17.51
N LEU A 60 -27.09 -0.40 -16.51
CA LEU A 60 -26.95 0.56 -15.41
C LEU A 60 -25.50 1.05 -15.31
N SER A 61 -25.32 2.35 -15.33
CA SER A 61 -24.03 2.97 -15.04
C SER A 61 -23.72 2.93 -13.54
N TRP A 62 -22.44 3.12 -13.21
CA TRP A 62 -21.98 3.14 -11.82
C TRP A 62 -22.73 4.19 -10.98
N PRO A 63 -23.14 3.85 -9.74
CA PRO A 63 -23.78 4.79 -8.83
C PRO A 63 -22.80 5.88 -8.38
N LYS A 64 -23.35 7.03 -7.97
CA LYS A 64 -22.59 8.13 -7.36
C LYS A 64 -23.22 8.48 -6.00
N PRO A 65 -22.45 8.42 -4.88
CA PRO A 65 -21.03 8.01 -4.78
C PRO A 65 -20.85 6.51 -5.00
N PHE A 66 -19.69 6.14 -5.57
CA PHE A 66 -19.45 4.79 -6.09
C PHE A 66 -19.63 3.68 -5.02
N ARG A 67 -18.77 3.64 -3.99
CA ARG A 67 -18.81 2.56 -2.96
C ARG A 67 -20.14 2.53 -2.18
N ALA A 68 -20.63 3.69 -1.76
CA ALA A 68 -21.88 3.75 -0.98
C ALA A 68 -23.10 3.28 -1.79
N GLY A 69 -23.16 3.65 -3.07
CA GLY A 69 -24.27 3.26 -3.94
C GLY A 69 -24.24 1.82 -4.43
N LEU A 70 -23.07 1.12 -4.35
CA LEU A 70 -22.98 -0.28 -4.79
C LEU A 70 -23.84 -1.21 -3.93
N SER A 71 -23.85 -1.03 -2.61
CA SER A 71 -24.66 -1.86 -1.72
C SER A 71 -26.15 -1.74 -2.02
N ASP A 72 -26.64 -0.52 -2.26
CA ASP A 72 -28.04 -0.26 -2.59
C ASP A 72 -28.40 -0.84 -3.95
N LEU A 73 -27.54 -0.63 -4.96
CA LEU A 73 -27.72 -1.16 -6.32
C LEU A 73 -27.87 -2.69 -6.32
N PHE A 74 -26.97 -3.40 -5.62
CA PHE A 74 -27.06 -4.87 -5.60
C PHE A 74 -28.19 -5.38 -4.69
N ALA A 75 -28.60 -4.63 -3.66
CA ALA A 75 -29.77 -4.94 -2.85
C ALA A 75 -31.08 -4.83 -3.64
N GLU A 76 -31.22 -3.79 -4.50
CA GLU A 76 -32.39 -3.55 -5.36
C GLU A 76 -32.57 -4.66 -6.41
N HIS A 77 -31.44 -5.23 -6.87
CA HIS A 77 -31.44 -6.26 -7.92
C HIS A 77 -31.23 -7.67 -7.38
N ARG A 78 -31.47 -7.90 -6.08
CA ARG A 78 -31.36 -9.25 -5.47
C ARG A 78 -32.28 -10.26 -6.16
N GLY A 79 -31.76 -11.44 -6.41
CA GLY A 79 -32.50 -12.52 -7.11
C GLY A 79 -32.49 -12.39 -8.64
N ARG A 80 -31.89 -11.33 -9.20
CA ARG A 80 -31.66 -11.17 -10.64
C ARG A 80 -30.22 -11.56 -11.00
N ARG A 81 -30.00 -11.99 -12.23
CA ARG A 81 -28.65 -12.25 -12.73
C ARG A 81 -27.94 -10.93 -13.05
N VAL A 82 -27.16 -10.44 -12.09
CA VAL A 82 -26.38 -9.21 -12.22
C VAL A 82 -25.01 -9.54 -12.78
N VAL A 83 -24.67 -8.96 -13.93
CA VAL A 83 -23.33 -9.05 -14.53
C VAL A 83 -22.71 -7.66 -14.52
N VAL A 84 -21.49 -7.60 -14.01
CA VAL A 84 -20.68 -6.38 -13.96
C VAL A 84 -19.62 -6.44 -15.07
N LEU A 85 -19.50 -5.39 -15.86
CA LEU A 85 -18.47 -5.25 -16.88
C LEU A 85 -17.28 -4.44 -16.33
N ALA A 86 -16.06 -4.98 -16.48
CA ALA A 86 -14.83 -4.37 -16.04
C ALA A 86 -13.76 -4.39 -17.15
N SER A 87 -12.81 -3.46 -17.14
CA SER A 87 -11.72 -3.43 -18.13
C SER A 87 -10.79 -4.65 -17.97
N GLY A 88 -10.53 -5.36 -19.05
CA GLY A 88 -9.53 -6.42 -19.12
C GLY A 88 -9.66 -7.44 -17.99
N ASP A 89 -8.65 -7.56 -17.13
CA ASP A 89 -8.74 -8.37 -15.91
C ASP A 89 -9.36 -7.55 -14.77
N PRO A 90 -10.56 -7.94 -14.26
CA PRO A 90 -11.24 -7.23 -13.18
C PRO A 90 -10.45 -7.08 -11.88
N LEU A 91 -9.40 -7.90 -11.68
CA LEU A 91 -8.56 -7.88 -10.50
C LEU A 91 -7.26 -7.07 -10.68
N VAL A 92 -7.00 -6.56 -11.88
CA VAL A 92 -5.86 -5.69 -12.14
C VAL A 92 -6.31 -4.23 -12.03
N SER A 93 -6.24 -3.66 -10.84
CA SER A 93 -6.69 -2.29 -10.53
C SER A 93 -8.14 -2.00 -11.00
N GLY A 94 -8.98 -3.03 -10.97
CA GLY A 94 -10.35 -2.99 -11.46
C GLY A 94 -11.39 -3.14 -10.35
N VAL A 95 -12.66 -2.93 -10.71
CA VAL A 95 -13.82 -3.02 -9.81
C VAL A 95 -14.00 -4.39 -9.15
N GLY A 96 -13.46 -5.45 -9.74
CA GLY A 96 -13.54 -6.81 -9.19
C GLY A 96 -12.94 -6.90 -7.79
N THR A 97 -11.82 -6.20 -7.53
CA THR A 97 -11.22 -6.11 -6.20
C THR A 97 -12.17 -5.48 -5.19
N THR A 98 -12.77 -4.34 -5.53
CA THR A 98 -13.73 -3.64 -4.67
C THR A 98 -14.95 -4.52 -4.35
N LEU A 99 -15.48 -5.23 -5.35
CA LEU A 99 -16.63 -6.11 -5.13
C LEU A 99 -16.28 -7.30 -4.24
N LEU A 100 -15.10 -7.88 -4.40
CA LEU A 100 -14.62 -8.96 -3.53
C LEU A 100 -14.41 -8.49 -2.09
N GLU A 101 -13.91 -7.27 -1.89
CA GLU A 101 -13.77 -6.66 -0.56
C GLU A 101 -15.12 -6.42 0.11
N MET A 102 -16.12 -5.93 -0.64
CA MET A 102 -17.44 -5.58 -0.10
C MET A 102 -18.34 -6.79 0.14
N PHE A 103 -18.32 -7.76 -0.77
CA PHE A 103 -19.30 -8.86 -0.77
C PHE A 103 -18.69 -10.24 -0.50
N GLY A 104 -17.36 -10.33 -0.50
CA GLY A 104 -16.63 -11.59 -0.27
C GLY A 104 -16.62 -12.54 -1.48
N ARG A 105 -15.63 -13.46 -1.48
CA ARG A 105 -15.39 -14.37 -2.61
C ARG A 105 -16.52 -15.35 -2.91
N ASN A 106 -17.40 -15.62 -1.95
CA ASN A 106 -18.52 -16.53 -2.14
C ASN A 106 -19.69 -15.87 -2.88
N ALA A 107 -19.79 -14.53 -2.85
CA ALA A 107 -20.83 -13.76 -3.52
C ALA A 107 -20.37 -13.18 -4.87
N VAL A 108 -19.08 -13.24 -5.20
CA VAL A 108 -18.52 -12.64 -6.42
C VAL A 108 -17.80 -13.70 -7.26
N ARG A 109 -18.22 -13.86 -8.51
CA ARG A 109 -17.54 -14.67 -9.52
C ARG A 109 -16.81 -13.76 -10.50
N VAL A 110 -15.53 -14.01 -10.76
CA VAL A 110 -14.75 -13.25 -11.74
C VAL A 110 -14.48 -14.09 -12.99
N VAL A 111 -14.77 -13.52 -14.15
CA VAL A 111 -14.44 -14.06 -15.48
C VAL A 111 -13.46 -13.08 -16.11
N PRO A 112 -12.12 -13.32 -16.04
CA PRO A 112 -11.13 -12.40 -16.53
C PRO A 112 -11.06 -12.39 -18.06
N ALA A 113 -10.64 -11.24 -18.62
CA ALA A 113 -10.10 -11.14 -19.97
C ALA A 113 -8.60 -10.83 -19.89
N VAL A 114 -7.94 -10.69 -21.04
CA VAL A 114 -6.52 -10.30 -21.09
C VAL A 114 -6.37 -8.90 -20.53
N SER A 115 -5.49 -8.74 -19.52
CA SER A 115 -5.25 -7.43 -18.92
C SER A 115 -4.41 -6.53 -19.83
N SER A 116 -4.58 -5.20 -19.71
CA SER A 116 -3.71 -4.21 -20.37
C SER A 116 -2.24 -4.41 -20.02
N VAL A 117 -1.93 -4.90 -18.82
CA VAL A 117 -0.57 -5.27 -18.37
C VAL A 117 0.01 -6.40 -19.23
N ALA A 118 -0.79 -7.45 -19.49
CA ALA A 118 -0.34 -8.58 -20.32
C ALA A 118 -0.13 -8.14 -21.77
N LEU A 119 -1.03 -7.33 -22.30
CA LEU A 119 -0.90 -6.76 -23.65
C LEU A 119 0.33 -5.85 -23.75
N ALA A 120 0.53 -4.95 -22.77
CA ALA A 120 1.70 -4.08 -22.74
C ALA A 120 3.01 -4.87 -22.70
N ARG A 121 3.10 -5.92 -21.86
CA ARG A 121 4.26 -6.82 -21.84
C ARG A 121 4.52 -7.47 -23.20
N ALA A 122 3.47 -7.93 -23.86
CA ALA A 122 3.59 -8.54 -25.19
C ALA A 122 4.11 -7.53 -26.23
N ARG A 123 3.61 -6.29 -26.23
CA ARG A 123 4.06 -5.23 -27.17
C ARG A 123 5.50 -4.81 -26.90
N MET A 124 5.89 -4.72 -25.62
CA MET A 124 7.25 -4.36 -25.21
C MET A 124 8.25 -5.52 -25.26
N GLY A 125 7.80 -6.77 -25.40
CA GLY A 125 8.66 -7.94 -25.27
C GLY A 125 9.24 -8.12 -23.86
N TRP A 126 8.53 -7.73 -22.83
CA TRP A 126 9.02 -7.76 -21.45
C TRP A 126 8.46 -8.97 -20.67
N PRO A 127 9.33 -9.83 -20.15
CA PRO A 127 8.92 -10.87 -19.20
C PRO A 127 8.31 -10.27 -17.94
N ALA A 128 7.36 -11.00 -17.34
CA ALA A 128 6.68 -10.57 -16.12
C ALA A 128 7.66 -10.34 -14.96
N GLU A 129 8.67 -11.20 -14.86
CA GLU A 129 9.70 -11.19 -13.82
C GLU A 129 10.68 -10.00 -13.92
N ARG A 130 10.67 -9.30 -15.06
CA ARG A 130 11.56 -8.17 -15.34
C ARG A 130 10.82 -6.84 -15.52
N SER A 131 9.56 -6.79 -15.13
CA SER A 131 8.76 -5.57 -15.22
C SER A 131 7.88 -5.42 -13.99
N GLU A 132 7.98 -4.27 -13.32
CA GLU A 132 7.12 -3.92 -12.19
C GLU A 132 5.88 -3.16 -12.70
N VAL A 133 4.73 -3.41 -12.06
CA VAL A 133 3.48 -2.72 -12.40
C VAL A 133 3.15 -1.73 -11.30
N VAL A 134 2.99 -0.48 -11.67
CA VAL A 134 2.55 0.59 -10.76
C VAL A 134 1.21 1.13 -11.24
N SER A 135 0.18 0.98 -10.43
CA SER A 135 -1.13 1.56 -10.76
C SER A 135 -1.26 2.95 -10.14
N VAL A 136 -1.54 3.93 -10.99
CA VAL A 136 -1.95 5.27 -10.57
C VAL A 136 -3.42 5.55 -10.88
N VAL A 137 -4.19 4.52 -11.26
CA VAL A 137 -5.64 4.62 -11.49
C VAL A 137 -6.33 5.13 -10.22
N GLY A 138 -6.87 6.35 -10.26
CA GLY A 138 -7.46 7.02 -9.11
C GLY A 138 -6.48 7.30 -7.95
N ARG A 139 -5.18 7.38 -8.23
CA ARG A 139 -4.12 7.53 -7.22
C ARG A 139 -3.08 8.57 -7.64
N ASN A 140 -2.30 9.03 -6.68
CA ASN A 140 -1.26 10.03 -6.91
C ASN A 140 -0.10 9.44 -7.75
N VAL A 141 0.29 10.15 -8.81
CA VAL A 141 1.38 9.76 -9.73
C VAL A 141 2.73 9.59 -9.02
N HIS A 142 2.96 10.28 -7.91
CA HIS A 142 4.20 10.18 -7.12
C HIS A 142 4.48 8.76 -6.60
N ARG A 143 3.49 7.85 -6.61
CA ARG A 143 3.69 6.41 -6.32
C ARG A 143 4.73 5.74 -7.24
N VAL A 144 4.88 6.23 -8.46
CA VAL A 144 5.90 5.75 -9.40
C VAL A 144 7.32 5.93 -8.82
N GLY A 145 7.53 7.00 -8.04
CA GLY A 145 8.84 7.33 -7.45
C GLY A 145 9.44 6.24 -6.55
N ARG A 146 8.58 5.39 -5.93
CA ARG A 146 9.06 4.25 -5.15
C ARG A 146 9.72 3.17 -6.00
N ALA A 147 9.20 2.95 -7.20
CA ALA A 147 9.62 1.87 -8.10
C ALA A 147 10.84 2.26 -9.00
N LEU A 148 11.28 3.52 -8.93
CA LEU A 148 12.40 3.99 -9.76
C LEU A 148 13.73 3.38 -9.29
N ALA A 149 14.39 2.66 -10.21
CA ALA A 149 15.75 2.17 -10.03
C ALA A 149 16.46 2.11 -11.39
N PRO A 150 17.78 2.27 -11.46
CA PRO A 150 18.52 2.17 -12.73
C PRO A 150 18.29 0.82 -13.40
N GLY A 151 17.90 0.83 -14.67
CA GLY A 151 17.62 -0.36 -15.48
C GLY A 151 16.28 -1.05 -15.17
N GLN A 152 15.48 -0.52 -14.26
CA GLN A 152 14.14 -1.05 -13.95
C GLN A 152 13.19 -0.79 -15.13
N ARG A 153 12.31 -1.75 -15.39
CA ARG A 153 11.21 -1.63 -16.35
C ARG A 153 9.89 -1.50 -15.61
N LEU A 154 9.16 -0.42 -15.88
CA LEU A 154 7.89 -0.13 -15.23
C LEU A 154 6.76 -0.12 -16.25
N LEU A 155 5.62 -0.68 -15.86
CA LEU A 155 4.34 -0.50 -16.53
C LEU A 155 3.43 0.30 -15.60
N VAL A 156 3.17 1.56 -15.97
CA VAL A 156 2.31 2.46 -15.20
C VAL A 156 0.91 2.41 -15.79
N LEU A 157 -0.05 1.93 -15.00
CA LEU A 157 -1.47 1.99 -15.36
C LEU A 157 -1.98 3.40 -15.10
N SER A 158 -2.35 4.09 -16.16
CA SER A 158 -2.72 5.52 -16.15
C SER A 158 -4.11 5.78 -15.57
N SER A 159 -4.28 6.92 -14.90
CA SER A 159 -5.59 7.44 -14.49
C SER A 159 -6.36 8.01 -15.69
N ASP A 160 -5.65 8.72 -16.54
CA ASP A 160 -6.23 9.47 -17.67
C ASP A 160 -5.16 9.85 -18.72
N ALA A 161 -5.53 10.68 -19.67
CA ALA A 161 -4.68 11.14 -20.76
C ALA A 161 -3.53 12.08 -20.31
N SER A 162 -3.57 12.66 -19.11
CA SER A 162 -2.50 13.52 -18.58
C SER A 162 -1.35 12.72 -17.95
N THR A 163 -1.63 11.50 -17.52
CA THR A 163 -0.69 10.65 -16.78
C THR A 163 0.68 10.48 -17.46
N PRO A 164 0.79 10.30 -18.80
CA PRO A 164 2.11 10.19 -19.44
C PRO A 164 2.98 11.42 -19.22
N SER A 165 2.42 12.62 -19.34
CA SER A 165 3.15 13.88 -19.10
C SER A 165 3.52 14.08 -17.64
N GLU A 166 2.66 13.65 -16.71
CA GLU A 166 2.96 13.69 -15.27
C GLU A 166 4.07 12.72 -14.89
N VAL A 167 4.07 11.51 -15.48
CA VAL A 167 5.14 10.52 -15.31
C VAL A 167 6.47 11.07 -15.87
N ALA A 168 6.46 11.67 -17.07
CA ALA A 168 7.65 12.26 -17.64
C ALA A 168 8.25 13.35 -16.74
N ARG A 169 7.41 14.27 -16.24
CA ARG A 169 7.84 15.32 -15.31
C ARG A 169 8.42 14.72 -14.02
N LEU A 170 7.75 13.72 -13.45
CA LEU A 170 8.23 13.03 -12.25
C LEU A 170 9.61 12.38 -12.49
N LEU A 171 9.81 11.73 -13.63
CA LEU A 171 11.10 11.11 -13.98
C LEU A 171 12.21 12.17 -14.01
N VAL A 172 11.99 13.31 -14.68
CA VAL A 172 12.95 14.42 -14.71
C VAL A 172 13.23 14.94 -13.29
N GLU A 173 12.21 15.19 -12.50
CA GLU A 173 12.36 15.66 -11.10
C GLU A 173 13.13 14.69 -10.20
N ARG A 174 13.16 13.40 -10.56
CA ARG A 174 13.85 12.34 -9.81
C ARG A 174 15.22 11.97 -10.37
N GLY A 175 15.70 12.70 -11.41
CA GLY A 175 16.99 12.41 -12.05
C GLY A 175 16.95 11.16 -12.95
N TYR A 176 15.81 10.91 -13.56
CA TYR A 176 15.59 9.85 -14.55
C TYR A 176 15.13 10.44 -15.90
N GLY A 177 15.56 11.65 -16.21
CA GLY A 177 15.17 12.35 -17.44
C GLY A 177 15.56 11.61 -18.72
N ALA A 178 16.66 10.87 -18.71
CA ALA A 178 17.12 10.05 -19.83
C ALA A 178 16.24 8.80 -20.11
N SER A 179 15.30 8.47 -19.23
CA SER A 179 14.45 7.28 -19.36
C SER A 179 13.63 7.28 -20.63
N ARG A 180 13.60 6.12 -21.32
CA ARG A 180 12.74 5.92 -22.47
C ARG A 180 11.33 5.60 -22.02
N MET A 181 10.36 6.26 -22.66
CA MET A 181 8.94 6.07 -22.42
C MET A 181 8.24 5.58 -23.69
N SER A 182 7.35 4.60 -23.55
CA SER A 182 6.42 4.16 -24.59
C SER A 182 5.01 4.24 -24.01
N VAL A 183 4.16 5.09 -24.59
CA VAL A 183 2.75 5.20 -24.22
C VAL A 183 1.95 4.30 -25.15
N LEU A 184 1.33 3.29 -24.57
CA LEU A 184 0.57 2.26 -25.25
C LEU A 184 -0.90 2.54 -25.05
N GLU A 185 -1.60 2.97 -26.08
CA GLU A 185 -2.99 3.42 -26.06
C GLU A 185 -3.91 2.35 -26.65
N ASP A 186 -5.12 2.25 -26.08
CA ASP A 186 -6.23 1.42 -26.56
C ASP A 186 -5.84 -0.02 -26.89
N LEU A 187 -4.94 -0.59 -26.07
CA LEU A 187 -4.34 -1.91 -26.26
C LEU A 187 -5.38 -3.00 -26.51
N GLY A 188 -5.23 -3.69 -27.63
CA GLY A 188 -6.10 -4.76 -28.09
C GLY A 188 -7.32 -4.29 -28.88
N GLY A 189 -7.54 -2.99 -29.02
CA GLY A 189 -8.61 -2.41 -29.86
C GLY A 189 -8.12 -2.00 -31.26
N ASP A 190 -9.07 -1.59 -32.11
CA ASP A 190 -8.79 -1.14 -33.48
C ASP A 190 -7.99 0.18 -33.51
N ASP A 191 -8.11 1.00 -32.45
CA ASP A 191 -7.40 2.27 -32.30
C ASP A 191 -6.06 2.12 -31.54
N GLU A 192 -5.55 0.90 -31.39
CA GLU A 192 -4.28 0.64 -30.69
C GLU A 192 -3.13 1.44 -31.30
N ARG A 193 -2.43 2.22 -30.46
CA ARG A 193 -1.30 3.06 -30.87
C ARG A 193 -0.15 2.98 -29.84
N CYS A 194 1.05 3.30 -30.31
CA CYS A 194 2.23 3.43 -29.48
C CYS A 194 2.96 4.74 -29.82
N MET A 195 3.17 5.57 -28.80
CA MET A 195 4.03 6.76 -28.90
C MET A 195 5.29 6.54 -28.07
N GLN A 196 6.44 6.92 -28.60
CA GLN A 196 7.73 6.75 -27.93
C GLN A 196 8.48 8.08 -27.81
N GLY A 197 9.30 8.19 -26.77
CA GLY A 197 10.14 9.34 -26.53
C GLY A 197 11.01 9.15 -25.29
N VAL A 198 11.67 10.23 -24.89
CA VAL A 198 12.48 10.32 -23.68
C VAL A 198 11.74 11.22 -22.70
N ALA A 199 11.85 10.92 -21.41
CA ALA A 199 11.13 11.68 -20.38
C ALA A 199 11.52 13.17 -20.39
N GLU A 200 12.82 13.45 -20.53
CA GLU A 200 13.30 14.82 -20.75
C GLU A 200 12.83 15.31 -22.13
N GLY A 201 12.08 16.42 -22.10
CA GLY A 201 11.50 16.98 -23.34
C GLY A 201 10.27 16.24 -23.86
N TRP A 202 9.62 15.42 -23.05
CA TRP A 202 8.34 14.80 -23.43
C TRP A 202 7.29 15.86 -23.79
N ALA A 203 6.99 15.94 -25.07
CA ALA A 203 6.07 16.95 -25.63
C ALA A 203 4.91 16.33 -26.40
N GLN A 204 4.66 15.02 -26.25
CA GLN A 204 3.56 14.35 -26.92
C GLN A 204 2.22 14.84 -26.35
N PRO A 205 1.26 15.16 -27.21
CA PRO A 205 -0.07 15.57 -26.74
C PRO A 205 -0.77 14.39 -26.06
N PRO A 206 -1.60 14.65 -25.01
CA PRO A 206 -2.46 13.63 -24.47
C PRO A 206 -3.49 13.21 -25.52
N THR A 207 -3.71 11.91 -25.68
CA THR A 207 -4.61 11.40 -26.72
C THR A 207 -5.69 10.49 -26.14
N SER A 208 -5.38 9.27 -25.75
CA SER A 208 -6.37 8.37 -25.13
C SER A 208 -6.27 8.35 -23.63
N PRO A 209 -7.38 8.43 -22.86
CA PRO A 209 -7.37 8.19 -21.43
C PRO A 209 -7.11 6.73 -21.09
N LEU A 210 -7.25 5.81 -22.05
CA LEU A 210 -7.01 4.38 -21.88
C LEU A 210 -5.60 4.06 -22.34
N ASN A 211 -4.63 4.26 -21.45
CA ASN A 211 -3.22 4.03 -21.80
C ASN A 211 -2.43 3.36 -20.66
N VAL A 212 -1.31 2.76 -21.04
CA VAL A 212 -0.27 2.23 -20.17
C VAL A 212 1.06 2.88 -20.55
N VAL A 213 1.76 3.45 -19.58
CA VAL A 213 3.10 4.01 -19.80
C VAL A 213 4.15 2.95 -19.45
N ALA A 214 4.88 2.49 -20.47
CA ALA A 214 6.05 1.64 -20.28
C ALA A 214 7.29 2.51 -20.16
N VAL A 215 8.08 2.33 -19.08
CA VAL A 215 9.27 3.11 -18.78
C VAL A 215 10.47 2.19 -18.66
N GLU A 216 11.55 2.45 -19.38
CA GLU A 216 12.88 1.88 -19.14
C GLU A 216 13.68 2.93 -18.37
N CYS A 217 13.84 2.70 -17.05
CA CYS A 217 14.44 3.68 -16.16
C CYS A 217 15.95 3.82 -16.41
N GLU A 218 16.36 5.02 -16.75
CA GLU A 218 17.77 5.40 -16.92
C GLU A 218 18.10 6.56 -16.00
N LEU A 219 19.07 6.34 -15.09
CA LEU A 219 19.50 7.35 -14.12
C LEU A 219 20.40 8.36 -14.81
N ASP A 220 20.11 9.65 -14.63
CA ASP A 220 20.89 10.73 -15.18
C ASP A 220 22.29 10.78 -14.54
N PRO A 221 23.33 11.18 -15.30
CA PRO A 221 24.68 11.33 -14.75
C PRO A 221 24.71 12.24 -13.52
N GLY A 222 25.23 11.72 -12.41
CA GLY A 222 25.35 12.46 -11.16
C GLY A 222 24.08 12.49 -10.29
N ALA A 223 22.96 11.96 -10.76
CA ALA A 223 21.76 11.79 -9.95
C ALA A 223 21.91 10.62 -8.95
N ALA A 224 21.17 10.69 -7.84
CA ALA A 224 21.20 9.66 -6.80
C ALA A 224 20.04 8.67 -6.97
N ALA A 225 20.36 7.39 -7.04
CA ALA A 225 19.38 6.31 -6.91
C ALA A 225 19.08 6.01 -5.44
N TRP A 226 17.82 5.82 -5.09
CA TRP A 226 17.40 5.56 -3.72
C TRP A 226 16.93 4.14 -3.49
N SER A 227 17.68 3.42 -2.65
CA SER A 227 17.35 2.05 -2.25
C SER A 227 16.00 1.96 -1.52
N LEU A 228 15.36 0.78 -1.61
CA LEU A 228 14.22 0.42 -0.76
C LEU A 228 14.66 -0.15 0.59
N VAL A 229 15.94 -0.50 0.73
CA VAL A 229 16.50 -0.91 2.03
C VAL A 229 16.55 0.31 2.95
N PRO A 230 16.08 0.22 4.21
CA PRO A 230 16.12 1.31 5.17
C PRO A 230 17.52 1.91 5.36
N GLY A 231 17.55 3.23 5.53
CA GLY A 231 18.79 3.99 5.71
C GLY A 231 19.10 4.93 4.54
N LEU A 232 18.09 5.59 3.98
CA LEU A 232 18.29 6.69 3.03
C LEU A 232 19.19 7.78 3.65
N PRO A 233 19.99 8.50 2.85
CA PRO A 233 20.72 9.67 3.34
C PRO A 233 19.79 10.70 3.99
N ASP A 234 20.28 11.45 4.98
CA ASP A 234 19.46 12.44 5.67
C ASP A 234 19.02 13.59 4.73
N ASP A 235 19.84 13.94 3.75
CA ASP A 235 19.55 14.93 2.69
C ASP A 235 18.50 14.48 1.65
N ALA A 236 18.12 13.19 1.64
CA ALA A 236 16.95 12.73 0.91
C ALA A 236 15.65 13.33 1.48
N PHE A 237 15.67 13.87 2.68
CA PHE A 237 14.51 14.44 3.36
C PHE A 237 14.69 15.94 3.56
N GLU A 238 13.63 16.72 3.35
CA GLU A 238 13.55 18.07 3.89
C GLU A 238 13.41 17.99 5.41
N HIS A 239 14.25 18.70 6.17
CA HIS A 239 14.19 18.73 7.63
C HIS A 239 14.81 20.02 8.20
N ASP A 240 14.42 20.40 9.42
CA ASP A 240 14.93 21.53 10.20
C ASP A 240 15.98 21.12 11.23
N GLY A 241 16.58 19.94 11.05
CA GLY A 241 17.47 19.32 12.02
C GLY A 241 16.78 18.21 12.85
N GLN A 242 15.45 18.22 12.94
CA GLN A 242 14.66 17.20 13.60
C GLN A 242 14.41 16.03 12.64
N ILE A 243 15.36 15.12 12.64
CA ILE A 243 15.31 13.87 11.85
C ILE A 243 16.01 12.76 12.61
N THR A 244 15.42 11.58 12.64
CA THR A 244 16.12 10.38 13.08
C THR A 244 17.25 10.08 12.10
N LYS A 245 18.50 10.18 12.57
CA LYS A 245 19.69 10.08 11.72
C LYS A 245 19.79 8.72 11.05
N ARG A 246 20.38 8.67 9.85
CA ARG A 246 20.44 7.50 8.95
C ARG A 246 20.73 6.18 9.65
N ASP A 247 21.82 6.09 10.43
CA ASP A 247 22.25 4.85 11.05
C ASP A 247 21.26 4.38 12.14
N LEU A 248 20.74 5.34 12.92
CA LEU A 248 19.75 5.10 13.96
C LEU A 248 18.38 4.74 13.37
N ARG A 249 18.01 5.38 12.24
CA ARG A 249 16.78 5.08 11.51
C ARG A 249 16.80 3.69 10.91
N ALA A 250 17.91 3.28 10.30
CA ALA A 250 18.07 1.93 9.78
C ALA A 250 17.97 0.87 10.90
N GLY A 251 18.64 1.12 12.04
CA GLY A 251 18.58 0.25 13.22
C GLY A 251 17.16 0.17 13.82
N CYS A 252 16.47 1.30 13.90
CA CYS A 252 15.08 1.37 14.36
C CYS A 252 14.14 0.56 13.44
N LEU A 253 14.23 0.74 12.13
CA LEU A 253 13.41 0.02 11.16
C LEU A 253 13.70 -1.49 11.17
N ALA A 254 14.94 -1.89 11.41
CA ALA A 254 15.28 -3.31 11.61
C ALA A 254 14.58 -3.91 12.84
N ARG A 255 14.39 -3.14 13.93
CA ARG A 255 13.65 -3.56 15.13
C ARG A 255 12.14 -3.52 14.95
N LEU A 256 11.63 -2.53 14.20
CA LEU A 256 10.22 -2.47 13.82
C LEU A 256 9.85 -3.59 12.84
N ALA A 257 10.81 -4.14 12.09
CA ALA A 257 10.70 -5.31 11.21
C ALA A 257 9.43 -5.28 10.33
N PRO A 258 9.30 -4.33 9.38
CA PRO A 258 8.11 -4.17 8.56
C PRO A 258 7.80 -5.42 7.73
N LEU A 259 6.55 -5.90 7.82
CA LEU A 259 6.01 -6.97 6.98
C LEU A 259 4.93 -6.41 6.03
N PRO A 260 4.66 -7.07 4.90
CA PRO A 260 3.68 -6.61 3.93
C PRO A 260 2.28 -6.37 4.54
N GLY A 261 1.70 -5.21 4.26
CA GLY A 261 0.34 -4.85 4.66
C GLY A 261 0.19 -4.29 6.08
N GLN A 262 1.29 -4.18 6.84
CA GLN A 262 1.28 -3.68 8.21
C GLN A 262 1.11 -2.16 8.31
N LEU A 263 0.57 -1.72 9.44
CA LEU A 263 0.35 -0.32 9.80
C LEU A 263 1.35 0.12 10.88
N LEU A 264 2.08 1.21 10.60
CA LEU A 264 2.93 1.92 11.56
C LEU A 264 2.24 3.19 12.06
N TRP A 265 2.32 3.46 13.36
CA TRP A 265 2.15 4.81 13.91
C TRP A 265 3.53 5.41 14.20
N ASP A 266 3.84 6.55 13.57
CA ASP A 266 5.07 7.35 13.78
C ASP A 266 4.72 8.56 14.63
N VAL A 267 4.99 8.48 15.94
CA VAL A 267 4.60 9.47 16.94
C VAL A 267 5.74 10.46 17.17
N GLY A 268 5.46 11.76 16.94
CA GLY A 268 6.47 12.80 16.90
C GLY A 268 7.34 12.66 15.64
N ALA A 269 6.68 12.58 14.49
CA ALA A 269 7.28 12.15 13.23
C ALA A 269 8.37 13.09 12.67
N GLY A 270 8.40 14.36 13.06
CA GLY A 270 9.40 15.34 12.63
C GLY A 270 9.45 15.54 11.13
N SER A 271 10.41 14.89 10.44
CA SER A 271 10.49 14.88 8.97
C SER A 271 9.70 13.76 8.30
N GLY A 272 9.09 12.85 9.07
CA GLY A 272 8.39 11.66 8.59
C GLY A 272 9.31 10.54 8.12
N SER A 273 10.61 10.63 8.42
CA SER A 273 11.61 9.74 7.81
C SER A 273 11.42 8.26 8.14
N VAL A 274 10.93 7.93 9.34
CA VAL A 274 10.67 6.54 9.74
C VAL A 274 9.41 5.99 9.05
N ALA A 275 8.30 6.75 9.07
CA ALA A 275 7.06 6.38 8.39
C ALA A 275 7.25 6.20 6.89
N ILE A 276 8.00 7.11 6.25
CA ILE A 276 8.28 7.06 4.82
C ILE A 276 9.10 5.83 4.47
N GLU A 277 10.20 5.56 5.16
CA GLU A 277 11.01 4.37 4.88
C GLU A 277 10.26 3.08 5.22
N TRP A 278 9.41 3.04 6.26
CA TRP A 278 8.51 1.92 6.53
C TRP A 278 7.60 1.60 5.33
N MET A 279 6.95 2.62 4.76
CA MET A 279 6.07 2.43 3.59
C MET A 279 6.86 2.07 2.33
N ARG A 280 8.10 2.54 2.20
CA ARG A 280 8.97 2.21 1.05
C ARG A 280 9.38 0.74 1.01
N VAL A 281 9.44 0.05 2.17
CA VAL A 281 9.81 -1.39 2.21
C VAL A 281 8.85 -2.22 1.36
N HIS A 282 7.54 -1.96 1.44
CA HIS A 282 6.55 -2.72 0.68
C HIS A 282 5.34 -1.86 0.29
N PRO A 283 4.80 -1.97 -0.95
CA PRO A 283 3.72 -1.11 -1.44
C PRO A 283 2.39 -1.27 -0.69
N ALA A 284 2.18 -2.37 0.03
CA ALA A 284 1.01 -2.58 0.86
C ALA A 284 1.16 -2.01 2.29
N ASN A 285 2.37 -1.54 2.68
CA ASN A 285 2.57 -0.98 4.01
C ASN A 285 1.88 0.38 4.13
N ARG A 286 1.33 0.63 5.31
CA ARG A 286 0.62 1.85 5.66
C ARG A 286 1.31 2.50 6.85
N ALA A 287 1.20 3.83 6.94
CA ALA A 287 1.65 4.54 8.13
C ALA A 287 0.75 5.75 8.42
N VAL A 288 0.70 6.13 9.69
CA VAL A 288 0.15 7.38 10.18
C VAL A 288 1.27 8.13 10.88
N ALA A 289 1.65 9.29 10.36
CA ALA A 289 2.60 10.19 10.98
C ALA A 289 1.83 11.21 11.84
N ILE A 290 2.14 11.28 13.12
CA ILE A 290 1.54 12.22 14.08
C ILE A 290 2.58 13.28 14.40
N GLU A 291 2.28 14.54 14.09
CA GLU A 291 3.18 15.67 14.28
C GLU A 291 2.42 16.88 14.77
N ALA A 292 2.90 17.51 15.85
CA ALA A 292 2.24 18.63 16.46
C ALA A 292 2.45 19.95 15.69
N ASP A 293 3.61 20.10 15.03
CA ASP A 293 3.97 21.28 14.27
C ASP A 293 3.38 21.23 12.85
N PRO A 294 2.49 22.18 12.46
CA PRO A 294 1.88 22.19 11.13
C PRO A 294 2.89 22.33 9.98
N GLU A 295 4.00 23.06 10.18
CA GLU A 295 5.02 23.23 9.15
C GLU A 295 5.80 21.94 8.91
N ARG A 296 6.12 21.20 9.99
CA ARG A 296 6.70 19.86 9.90
C ARG A 296 5.72 18.89 9.25
N ALA A 297 4.45 18.93 9.62
CA ALA A 297 3.43 18.10 9.00
C ALA A 297 3.30 18.36 7.48
N ALA A 298 3.39 19.62 7.04
CA ALA A 298 3.44 19.95 5.62
C ALA A 298 4.72 19.43 4.94
N ARG A 299 5.85 19.49 5.63
CA ARG A 299 7.14 18.94 5.17
C ARG A 299 7.10 17.42 5.04
N ILE A 300 6.44 16.71 5.98
CA ILE A 300 6.23 15.26 5.89
C ILE A 300 5.51 14.90 4.59
N ARG A 301 4.45 15.63 4.22
CA ARG A 301 3.70 15.38 2.96
C ARG A 301 4.59 15.55 1.74
N ARG A 302 5.39 16.62 1.67
CA ARG A 302 6.33 16.84 0.56
C ARG A 302 7.40 15.73 0.48
N ASN A 303 7.94 15.31 1.62
CA ASN A 303 8.87 14.19 1.69
C ASN A 303 8.22 12.88 1.22
N ALA A 304 6.99 12.61 1.61
CA ALA A 304 6.24 11.42 1.22
C ALA A 304 6.02 11.37 -0.30
N GLU A 305 5.58 12.48 -0.91
CA GLU A 305 5.46 12.60 -2.36
C GLU A 305 6.82 12.43 -3.05
N ARG A 306 7.84 13.15 -2.58
CA ARG A 306 9.20 13.08 -3.13
C ARG A 306 9.78 11.67 -3.08
N LEU A 307 9.48 10.89 -2.04
CA LEU A 307 10.04 9.56 -1.82
C LEU A 307 9.11 8.41 -2.26
N GLY A 308 8.01 8.73 -2.98
CA GLY A 308 7.17 7.75 -3.66
C GLY A 308 6.15 7.04 -2.77
N VAL A 309 5.79 7.63 -1.64
CA VAL A 309 4.76 7.12 -0.71
C VAL A 309 3.72 8.21 -0.36
N PRO A 310 3.06 8.82 -1.37
CA PRO A 310 2.16 9.95 -1.17
C PRO A 310 0.93 9.63 -0.33
N ASP A 311 0.63 8.35 -0.12
CA ASP A 311 -0.51 7.88 0.68
C ASP A 311 -0.24 7.92 2.19
N LEU A 312 0.92 8.40 2.63
CA LEU A 312 1.23 8.57 4.05
C LEU A 312 0.20 9.52 4.70
N ARG A 313 -0.58 8.97 5.64
CA ARG A 313 -1.52 9.78 6.41
C ARG A 313 -0.77 10.65 7.42
N VAL A 314 -0.99 11.96 7.36
CA VAL A 314 -0.36 12.91 8.30
C VAL A 314 -1.44 13.56 9.15
N VAL A 315 -1.36 13.35 10.46
CA VAL A 315 -2.24 13.91 11.48
C VAL A 315 -1.51 15.03 12.21
N VAL A 316 -2.08 16.24 12.15
CA VAL A 316 -1.57 17.39 12.90
C VAL A 316 -2.20 17.36 14.28
N GLY A 317 -1.39 17.19 15.31
CA GLY A 317 -1.85 17.14 16.69
C GLY A 317 -0.80 16.64 17.66
N SER A 318 -0.99 16.97 18.93
CA SER A 318 -0.13 16.51 20.01
C SER A 318 -0.56 15.13 20.49
N ALA A 319 0.39 14.21 20.62
CA ALA A 319 0.19 12.95 21.33
C ALA A 319 0.39 13.19 22.85
N PRO A 320 -0.31 12.47 23.75
CA PRO A 320 -1.15 11.28 23.44
C PRO A 320 -2.58 11.58 22.96
N GLU A 321 -3.08 12.82 23.05
CA GLU A 321 -4.49 13.15 22.72
C GLU A 321 -4.84 12.78 21.27
N ALA A 322 -3.94 13.04 20.32
CA ALA A 322 -4.14 12.72 18.91
C ALA A 322 -4.27 11.20 18.65
N LEU A 323 -3.71 10.34 19.52
CA LEU A 323 -3.78 8.89 19.40
C LEU A 323 -5.20 8.38 19.67
N SER A 324 -5.90 9.00 20.62
CA SER A 324 -7.29 8.62 20.98
C SER A 324 -8.26 8.80 19.81
N GLY A 325 -8.01 9.80 18.94
CA GLY A 325 -8.80 10.05 17.73
C GLY A 325 -8.51 9.08 16.58
N LEU A 326 -7.44 8.28 16.66
CA LEU A 326 -7.07 7.28 15.65
C LEU A 326 -7.71 5.93 15.91
N ALA A 327 -7.99 5.59 17.17
CA ALA A 327 -8.70 4.37 17.54
C ALA A 327 -10.14 4.43 17.00
N GLY A 328 -10.48 3.58 16.03
CA GLY A 328 -11.82 3.53 15.39
C GLY A 328 -11.99 4.38 14.12
N THR A 329 -10.94 5.06 13.64
CA THR A 329 -10.97 5.71 12.32
C THR A 329 -10.34 4.80 11.28
N GLN A 330 -11.14 4.33 10.31
CA GLN A 330 -10.61 3.54 9.19
C GLN A 330 -9.50 4.32 8.48
N VAL A 331 -8.29 3.77 8.47
CA VAL A 331 -7.21 4.22 7.58
C VAL A 331 -7.59 3.71 6.19
N PRO A 332 -7.88 4.57 5.20
CA PRO A 332 -8.24 4.11 3.86
C PRO A 332 -7.17 3.18 3.35
N ASP A 333 -7.57 2.00 2.89
CA ASP A 333 -6.66 1.13 2.15
C ASP A 333 -6.20 1.91 0.91
N SER A 334 -4.90 1.95 0.63
CA SER A 334 -4.32 2.68 -0.51
C SER A 334 -4.84 2.19 -1.87
N ALA A 335 -5.65 1.13 -1.86
CA ALA A 335 -6.36 0.58 -3.02
C ALA A 335 -7.72 1.26 -3.31
N ALA A 336 -8.21 2.16 -2.45
CA ALA A 336 -9.61 2.60 -2.47
C ALA A 336 -9.81 4.10 -2.27
N THR A 337 -9.12 4.94 -3.04
CA THR A 337 -9.46 6.38 -3.07
C THR A 337 -10.38 6.67 -4.25
N ASP A 338 -11.62 7.03 -3.94
CA ASP A 338 -12.52 7.69 -4.88
C ASP A 338 -11.88 9.01 -5.32
N SER A 339 -11.57 9.12 -6.59
CA SER A 339 -11.17 10.39 -7.20
C SER A 339 -12.42 11.25 -7.42
N HIS A 340 -12.68 12.22 -6.56
CA HIS A 340 -13.07 13.61 -6.84
C HIS A 340 -13.54 14.32 -5.57
N PRO A 341 -13.01 15.48 -5.19
CA PRO A 341 -13.54 16.29 -4.11
C PRO A 341 -14.72 17.13 -4.60
N MET A 342 -15.90 16.93 -4.00
CA MET A 342 -16.98 17.91 -4.04
C MET A 342 -17.40 18.28 -2.62
N PRO A 343 -17.76 19.53 -2.34
CA PRO A 343 -17.92 20.07 -1.00
C PRO A 343 -19.27 19.72 -0.35
N GLY A 344 -19.18 19.37 0.91
CA GLY A 344 -20.11 19.47 2.01
C GLY A 344 -21.60 19.23 1.83
N ARG A 345 -22.12 18.24 2.59
CA ARG A 345 -23.28 18.39 3.48
C ARG A 345 -23.48 17.14 4.39
N GLY A 346 -23.71 17.43 5.63
CA GLY A 346 -24.35 16.76 6.76
C GLY A 346 -24.60 15.24 6.76
N ARG A 347 -24.08 14.58 7.78
CA ARG A 347 -24.46 13.22 8.23
C ARG A 347 -25.88 13.21 8.81
N PRO A 348 -26.66 12.16 8.59
CA PRO A 348 -27.58 11.64 9.61
C PRO A 348 -27.04 10.34 10.23
N ALA A 349 -27.32 10.20 11.53
CA ALA A 349 -26.94 9.07 12.35
C ALA A 349 -27.90 7.87 12.18
N GLY A 350 -27.36 6.65 12.32
CA GLY A 350 -28.12 5.49 12.73
C GLY A 350 -28.11 4.32 11.75
N GLY A 351 -27.44 3.22 12.13
CA GLY A 351 -27.51 1.91 11.47
C GLY A 351 -26.20 1.15 11.63
N GLY A 352 -26.12 0.25 12.62
CA GLY A 352 -24.95 -0.60 12.85
C GLY A 352 -24.74 -1.61 11.70
N PRO A 353 -23.50 -2.02 11.44
CA PRO A 353 -23.16 -2.94 10.36
C PRO A 353 -23.52 -4.40 10.69
N PRO A 354 -23.82 -5.23 9.67
CA PRO A 354 -23.94 -6.67 9.86
C PRO A 354 -22.56 -7.29 10.06
N ALA A 355 -22.47 -8.22 11.02
CA ALA A 355 -21.28 -9.00 11.30
C ALA A 355 -20.91 -9.91 10.11
N GLY A 356 -19.64 -9.85 9.65
CA GLY A 356 -19.09 -10.84 8.73
C GLY A 356 -18.21 -10.32 7.61
N SER A 357 -17.23 -9.46 7.90
CA SER A 357 -16.00 -9.31 7.07
C SER A 357 -14.88 -9.01 8.06
N GLY A 358 -13.77 -9.77 7.96
CA GLY A 358 -12.69 -9.70 8.93
C GLY A 358 -12.22 -8.27 9.15
N ASP A 359 -12.51 -7.74 10.33
CA ASP A 359 -12.03 -6.48 10.84
C ASP A 359 -10.50 -6.48 10.79
N ARG A 360 -9.93 -5.82 9.78
CA ARG A 360 -8.55 -5.36 9.92
C ARG A 360 -8.58 -4.28 10.97
N HIS A 361 -8.12 -4.63 12.17
CA HIS A 361 -8.04 -3.72 13.29
C HIS A 361 -7.35 -2.43 12.87
N ASP A 362 -7.94 -1.28 13.22
CA ASP A 362 -7.33 0.05 13.13
C ASP A 362 -6.14 0.22 14.11
N ALA A 363 -5.85 -0.83 14.89
CA ALA A 363 -4.71 -0.90 15.76
C ALA A 363 -3.40 -1.03 14.95
N PRO A 364 -2.35 -0.28 15.31
CA PRO A 364 -1.05 -0.39 14.63
C PRO A 364 -0.37 -1.73 14.93
N ASP A 365 0.28 -2.28 13.89
CA ASP A 365 1.20 -3.43 14.02
C ASP A 365 2.53 -3.02 14.64
N ALA A 366 2.89 -1.74 14.47
CA ALA A 366 4.11 -1.17 15.02
C ALA A 366 3.91 0.30 15.40
N VAL A 367 4.62 0.73 16.45
CA VAL A 367 4.70 2.13 16.88
C VAL A 367 6.16 2.55 16.94
N PHE A 368 6.47 3.66 16.30
CA PHE A 368 7.72 4.38 16.55
C PHE A 368 7.43 5.64 17.36
N LEU A 369 8.13 5.81 18.47
CA LEU A 369 8.03 6.99 19.33
C LEU A 369 9.33 7.81 19.22
N GLY A 370 9.32 8.77 18.30
CA GLY A 370 10.47 9.63 17.97
C GLY A 370 10.54 10.91 18.78
N GLY A 371 9.43 11.34 19.39
CA GLY A 371 9.33 12.53 20.21
C GLY A 371 8.25 12.42 21.28
N GLY A 372 8.31 13.29 22.32
CA GLY A 372 7.31 13.29 23.37
C GLY A 372 7.41 12.16 24.41
N VAL A 373 8.49 11.38 24.40
CA VAL A 373 8.71 10.24 25.33
C VAL A 373 8.55 10.62 26.79
N SER A 374 8.96 11.83 27.18
CA SER A 374 8.87 12.34 28.55
C SER A 374 7.48 12.89 28.93
N VAL A 375 6.54 12.91 28.00
CA VAL A 375 5.14 13.32 28.31
C VAL A 375 4.47 12.21 29.14
N PRO A 376 3.86 12.54 30.28
CA PRO A 376 3.19 11.55 31.11
C PRO A 376 2.12 10.75 30.34
N GLY A 377 2.11 9.43 30.49
CA GLY A 377 1.17 8.54 29.81
C GLY A 377 1.45 8.26 28.32
N MET A 378 2.48 8.86 27.72
CA MET A 378 2.79 8.69 26.30
C MET A 378 3.16 7.25 25.95
N VAL A 379 4.06 6.64 26.72
CA VAL A 379 4.50 5.26 26.52
C VAL A 379 3.33 4.29 26.69
N ASP A 380 2.52 4.50 27.73
CA ASP A 380 1.35 3.66 28.01
C ASP A 380 0.31 3.76 26.89
N ALA A 381 0.01 4.97 26.41
CA ALA A 381 -0.90 5.17 25.29
C ALA A 381 -0.42 4.49 23.99
N CYS A 382 0.88 4.51 23.71
CA CYS A 382 1.46 3.80 22.59
C CYS A 382 1.39 2.27 22.75
N LEU A 383 1.62 1.76 23.96
CA LEU A 383 1.50 0.34 24.27
C LEU A 383 0.04 -0.13 24.16
N ASP A 384 -0.91 0.64 24.71
CA ASP A 384 -2.33 0.29 24.68
C ASP A 384 -2.90 0.22 23.26
N ALA A 385 -2.37 1.04 22.35
CA ALA A 385 -2.77 1.04 20.95
C ALA A 385 -2.31 -0.21 20.18
N LEU A 386 -1.23 -0.87 20.62
CA LEU A 386 -0.66 -2.03 19.92
C LEU A 386 -1.58 -3.25 20.01
N GLY A 387 -1.79 -3.91 18.88
CA GLY A 387 -2.41 -5.23 18.82
C GLY A 387 -1.48 -6.35 19.32
N PRO A 388 -2.00 -7.60 19.40
CA PRO A 388 -1.19 -8.79 19.68
C PRO A 388 -0.05 -8.95 18.66
N GLY A 389 1.16 -9.24 19.13
CA GLY A 389 2.36 -9.31 18.28
C GLY A 389 2.91 -7.95 17.82
N GLY A 390 2.28 -6.85 18.27
CA GLY A 390 2.69 -5.49 17.94
C GLY A 390 4.06 -5.13 18.54
N ARG A 391 4.76 -4.22 17.89
CA ARG A 391 6.15 -3.81 18.22
C ARG A 391 6.22 -2.32 18.47
N LEU A 392 7.00 -1.93 19.48
CA LEU A 392 7.29 -0.53 19.79
C LEU A 392 8.79 -0.30 19.78
N VAL A 393 9.23 0.78 19.15
CA VAL A 393 10.58 1.31 19.28
C VAL A 393 10.49 2.76 19.70
N ALA A 394 11.16 3.13 20.77
CA ALA A 394 11.21 4.50 21.28
C ALA A 394 12.64 5.00 21.39
N HIS A 395 12.85 6.27 21.06
CA HIS A 395 14.14 6.93 21.06
C HIS A 395 14.17 8.08 22.07
N ALA A 396 15.27 8.18 22.83
CA ALA A 396 15.52 9.24 23.78
C ALA A 396 16.92 9.83 23.61
N VAL A 397 17.01 11.17 23.58
CA VAL A 397 18.27 11.92 23.52
C VAL A 397 18.40 12.92 24.69
N THR A 398 17.43 12.96 25.60
CA THR A 398 17.43 13.80 26.81
C THR A 398 17.34 12.93 28.05
N LEU A 399 17.86 13.41 29.19
CA LEU A 399 17.83 12.68 30.45
C LEU A 399 16.39 12.37 30.92
N GLN A 400 15.45 13.29 30.67
CA GLN A 400 14.04 13.09 31.04
C GLN A 400 13.40 11.96 30.21
N ALA A 401 13.65 11.94 28.89
CA ALA A 401 13.16 10.87 28.03
C ALA A 401 13.86 9.55 28.32
N GLU A 402 15.17 9.55 28.60
CA GLU A 402 15.92 8.36 29.00
C GLU A 402 15.38 7.75 30.30
N ALA A 403 15.07 8.60 31.30
CA ALA A 403 14.45 8.14 32.55
C ALA A 403 13.09 7.46 32.30
N ALA A 404 12.28 8.02 31.42
CA ALA A 404 10.99 7.40 31.04
C ALA A 404 11.18 6.04 30.35
N LEU A 405 12.16 5.90 29.42
CA LEU A 405 12.45 4.63 28.77
C LEU A 405 13.04 3.60 29.74
N THR A 406 13.86 4.03 30.70
CA THR A 406 14.42 3.15 31.75
C THR A 406 13.29 2.62 32.65
N SER A 407 12.32 3.49 33.02
CA SER A 407 11.14 3.06 33.77
C SER A 407 10.28 2.09 32.97
N ALA A 408 10.06 2.35 31.69
CA ALA A 408 9.31 1.47 30.81
C ALA A 408 9.99 0.09 30.69
N TYR A 409 11.29 0.07 30.51
CA TYR A 409 12.08 -1.17 30.49
C TYR A 409 11.95 -1.96 31.81
N ALA A 410 12.01 -1.27 32.96
CA ALA A 410 11.84 -1.93 34.26
C ALA A 410 10.43 -2.51 34.46
N THR A 411 9.41 -1.86 33.89
CA THR A 411 7.99 -2.27 34.05
C THR A 411 7.58 -3.35 33.03
N TYR A 412 7.95 -3.18 31.77
CA TYR A 412 7.45 -4.00 30.66
C TYR A 412 8.49 -4.96 30.09
N GLY A 413 9.77 -4.84 30.49
CA GLY A 413 10.87 -5.59 29.88
C GLY A 413 11.22 -5.08 28.48
N GLY A 414 11.56 -5.99 27.58
CA GLY A 414 12.04 -5.67 26.24
C GLY A 414 13.55 -5.52 26.19
N GLU A 415 14.06 -4.70 25.27
CA GLU A 415 15.50 -4.44 25.11
C GLU A 415 15.77 -2.93 25.22
N LEU A 416 16.70 -2.56 26.08
CA LEU A 416 17.19 -1.19 26.22
C LEU A 416 18.63 -1.12 25.73
N ALA A 417 18.89 -0.33 24.71
CA ALA A 417 20.20 -0.18 24.08
C ALA A 417 20.62 1.29 24.03
N ARG A 418 21.91 1.54 24.07
CA ARG A 418 22.47 2.88 23.89
C ARG A 418 23.36 2.90 22.67
N HIS A 419 23.12 3.86 21.75
CA HIS A 419 23.84 4.00 20.50
C HIS A 419 24.70 5.25 20.54
N SER A 420 26.00 5.10 20.27
CA SER A 420 26.96 6.18 20.06
C SER A 420 27.51 6.08 18.63
N VAL A 421 27.49 7.19 17.92
CA VAL A 421 28.01 7.27 16.54
C VAL A 421 28.97 8.44 16.49
N GLU A 422 30.15 8.19 15.98
CA GLU A 422 31.15 9.24 15.72
C GLU A 422 31.42 9.33 14.23
N ARG A 423 31.59 10.55 13.74
CA ARG A 423 31.89 10.80 12.32
C ARG A 423 33.16 11.61 12.19
N ALA A 424 33.99 11.25 11.20
CA ALA A 424 35.14 12.05 10.85
C ALA A 424 34.67 13.43 10.35
N ALA A 425 35.23 14.49 10.93
CA ALA A 425 34.93 15.86 10.60
C ALA A 425 36.20 16.73 10.65
N PRO A 426 36.23 17.90 9.99
CA PRO A 426 37.37 18.84 10.05
C PRO A 426 37.65 19.25 11.49
N LEU A 427 38.94 19.20 11.87
CA LEU A 427 39.50 19.71 13.13
C LEU A 427 40.68 20.59 12.79
N GLY A 428 40.45 21.86 12.54
CA GLY A 428 41.44 22.77 11.99
C GLY A 428 41.89 22.32 10.59
N SER A 429 43.18 22.08 10.39
CA SER A 429 43.76 21.56 9.14
C SER A 429 43.79 20.04 9.08
N LEU A 430 43.32 19.34 10.10
CA LEU A 430 43.31 17.90 10.23
C LEU A 430 41.88 17.36 10.27
N THR A 431 41.74 16.05 10.37
CA THR A 431 40.43 15.37 10.55
C THR A 431 40.40 14.68 11.90
N GLY A 432 39.34 14.86 12.66
CA GLY A 432 39.09 14.21 13.94
C GLY A 432 37.73 13.54 14.01
N TRP A 433 37.49 12.79 15.09
CA TRP A 433 36.19 12.19 15.36
C TRP A 433 35.29 13.18 16.11
N THR A 434 34.08 13.38 15.62
CA THR A 434 33.05 14.20 16.25
C THR A 434 31.90 13.30 16.67
N PRO A 435 31.65 13.16 18.01
CA PRO A 435 30.56 12.35 18.51
C PRO A 435 29.20 13.01 18.23
N ALA A 436 28.25 12.22 17.77
CA ALA A 436 26.84 12.59 17.79
C ALA A 436 26.30 12.48 19.24
N ARG A 437 25.13 13.07 19.49
CA ARG A 437 24.43 12.81 20.76
C ARG A 437 24.14 11.33 20.88
N THR A 438 24.53 10.74 22.02
CA THR A 438 24.17 9.36 22.37
C THR A 438 22.65 9.23 22.42
N LEU A 439 22.14 8.19 21.82
CA LEU A 439 20.71 7.89 21.77
C LEU A 439 20.44 6.63 22.60
N THR A 440 19.47 6.71 23.50
CA THR A 440 18.92 5.52 24.17
C THR A 440 17.70 5.04 23.41
N GLN A 441 17.70 3.77 23.02
CA GLN A 441 16.59 3.09 22.32
C GLN A 441 16.01 2.02 23.22
N TRP A 442 14.70 2.03 23.37
CA TRP A 442 13.94 0.94 23.94
C TRP A 442 13.11 0.27 22.88
N SER A 443 13.15 -1.05 22.80
CA SER A 443 12.32 -1.86 21.91
C SER A 443 11.55 -2.91 22.69
N PHE A 444 10.26 -3.01 22.38
CA PHE A 444 9.31 -3.89 23.03
C PHE A 444 8.49 -4.63 21.98
N SER A 445 8.18 -5.89 22.23
CA SER A 445 7.23 -6.69 21.45
C SER A 445 6.18 -7.27 22.38
N ARG A 446 4.91 -7.00 22.07
CA ARG A 446 3.78 -7.59 22.78
C ARG A 446 3.68 -9.06 22.40
N ALA A 447 3.60 -9.97 23.37
CA ALA A 447 3.44 -11.39 23.09
C ALA A 447 2.22 -11.64 22.20
N SER A 448 2.39 -12.46 21.15
CA SER A 448 1.26 -13.00 20.43
C SER A 448 0.54 -14.01 21.33
N HIS A 449 -0.78 -13.93 21.48
CA HIS A 449 -1.58 -14.99 22.11
C HIS A 449 -1.60 -16.22 21.19
N ALA A 450 -0.45 -16.88 21.02
CA ALA A 450 -0.43 -18.29 20.63
C ALA A 450 -0.47 -19.08 21.93
N GLU A 451 -1.54 -19.83 22.15
CA GLU A 451 -1.52 -20.89 23.17
C GLU A 451 -0.26 -21.72 22.92
N PRO A 452 0.57 -21.97 23.95
CA PRO A 452 1.68 -22.87 23.78
C PRO A 452 1.12 -24.22 23.27
N PRO A 453 1.78 -24.89 22.30
CA PRO A 453 1.33 -26.22 21.90
C PRO A 453 1.22 -27.06 23.17
N GLU A 454 0.06 -27.71 23.37
CA GLU A 454 -0.13 -28.67 24.43
C GLU A 454 1.04 -29.63 24.39
N VAL A 455 1.89 -29.56 25.39
CA VAL A 455 2.93 -30.55 25.62
C VAL A 455 2.15 -31.82 25.94
N GLY A 456 1.98 -32.67 24.92
CA GLY A 456 1.35 -33.97 25.10
C GLY A 456 2.07 -34.67 26.27
N ASP A 457 1.24 -35.09 27.22
CA ASP A 457 1.69 -35.89 28.40
C ASP A 457 2.52 -37.09 27.90
N GLY A 458 3.82 -36.87 27.85
CA GLY A 458 4.82 -37.91 27.56
C GLY A 458 4.88 -38.83 28.72
N SER A 459 3.95 -39.78 28.84
CA SER A 459 4.10 -40.95 29.71
C SER A 459 5.46 -41.60 29.37
N ALA A 460 6.37 -41.47 30.32
CA ALA A 460 7.70 -42.07 30.25
C ALA A 460 7.58 -43.59 30.03
N PRO A 461 8.36 -44.20 29.13
CA PRO A 461 8.42 -45.65 29.03
C PRO A 461 9.01 -46.19 30.32
N GLY A 462 8.30 -47.16 30.90
CA GLY A 462 8.73 -47.89 32.11
C GLY A 462 10.10 -48.54 31.94
N PRO A 463 10.81 -48.82 33.06
CA PRO A 463 12.16 -49.39 33.04
C PRO A 463 12.14 -50.75 32.37
N GLY A 464 12.89 -50.88 31.26
CA GLY A 464 13.07 -52.11 30.54
C GLY A 464 13.84 -53.15 31.38
N ASP A 465 13.38 -54.41 31.26
CA ASP A 465 13.97 -55.63 31.85
C ASP A 465 15.41 -55.81 31.36
N PRO A 466 16.39 -56.08 32.25
CA PRO A 466 17.84 -56.16 31.90
C PRO A 466 18.27 -57.50 31.30
N ASN A 467 17.37 -58.31 30.71
CA ASN A 467 17.74 -59.66 30.31
C ASN A 467 17.36 -60.04 28.86
N ASP A 468 17.69 -59.19 27.87
CA ASP A 468 17.60 -59.59 26.46
C ASP A 468 18.90 -59.24 25.72
N SER A 469 19.82 -60.24 25.67
CA SER A 469 21.05 -60.20 24.86
C SER A 469 20.82 -61.02 23.60
N PRO A 470 21.06 -60.50 22.40
CA PRO A 470 20.96 -61.28 21.16
C PRO A 470 22.17 -62.16 20.93
N ARG A 471 21.91 -63.37 20.54
CA ARG A 471 22.90 -64.24 19.87
C ARG A 471 22.97 -63.92 18.39
#